data_136243014ebba082da531ef8f2a41d07
#
_entry.id   136243014ebba082da531ef8f2a41d07
#
_cell.length_a   1.000
_cell.length_b   1.000
_cell.length_c   1.000
_cell.angle_alpha   90.00
_cell.angle_beta   90.00
_cell.angle_gamma   90.00
#
_symmetry.space_group_name_H-M   'P 1'
#
loop_
_entity.id
_entity.type
_entity.pdbx_description
1 polymer ?
#
loop_
_entity_poly.entity_id
_entity_poly.type
_entity_poly.pdbx_seq_one_letter_code
_entity_poly.pdbx_strand_id
1 'polypeptide(L)'
;MNRRILVAGLSGVAVLPLAARFAPNRAFAQPASPNAPKTPIEADEYKRLTLMAGTLSKQASELALQKASHPKLKQFAGFEVAEQTAMAQVLTNQPSPPPAPLGDKHAAVLKGLQDVSGAEFDKAYVKAQIEVHAELLTVQDAFTLGKGQDTASLLATDTAHIATLAKAMSQMHLTLLKDLNDAVRG
;
A
#
# COMPACT_ATOMS: atom_id res chain seq x y z
N MET A 1 -3.68 36.49 74.79
CA MET A 1 -3.75 36.93 73.39
C MET A 1 -4.10 35.71 72.53
N ASN A 2 -5.40 35.57 72.20
CA ASN A 2 -5.92 34.40 71.49
C ASN A 2 -6.04 34.69 69.98
N ARG A 3 -5.28 33.99 69.16
CA ARG A 3 -5.46 34.00 67.69
C ARG A 3 -6.29 32.77 67.28
N ARG A 4 -7.55 33.02 66.96
CA ARG A 4 -8.42 32.05 66.30
C ARG A 4 -8.10 32.02 64.80
N ILE A 5 -7.68 30.86 64.30
CA ILE A 5 -7.50 30.62 62.88
C ILE A 5 -8.82 30.05 62.35
N LEU A 6 -9.45 30.80 61.42
CA LEU A 6 -10.60 30.33 60.67
C LEU A 6 -10.11 29.38 59.54
N VAL A 7 -10.55 28.13 59.61
CA VAL A 7 -10.35 27.19 58.50
C VAL A 7 -11.53 27.34 57.55
N ALA A 8 -11.24 27.91 56.37
CA ALA A 8 -12.21 28.00 55.27
C ALA A 8 -12.32 26.64 54.56
N GLY A 9 -13.56 26.17 54.40
CA GLY A 9 -13.88 24.88 53.80
C GLY A 9 -13.53 24.88 52.31
N LEU A 10 -12.81 23.85 51.90
CA LEU A 10 -12.56 23.49 50.51
C LEU A 10 -13.77 22.72 49.97
N SER A 11 -14.51 23.40 49.08
CA SER A 11 -15.58 22.80 48.29
C SER A 11 -14.97 21.74 47.36
N GLY A 12 -15.31 20.47 47.53
CA GLY A 12 -14.89 19.39 46.71
C GLY A 12 -15.43 19.48 45.28
N VAL A 13 -14.57 19.69 44.34
CA VAL A 13 -14.89 19.52 42.92
C VAL A 13 -14.88 18.00 42.64
N ALA A 14 -16.07 17.46 42.43
CA ALA A 14 -16.24 16.10 42.00
C ALA A 14 -15.69 15.92 40.54
N VAL A 15 -14.50 15.40 40.41
CA VAL A 15 -13.95 14.96 39.12
C VAL A 15 -14.67 13.68 38.72
N LEU A 16 -15.66 13.77 37.85
CA LEU A 16 -16.25 12.60 37.23
C LEU A 16 -15.19 11.99 36.28
N PRO A 17 -14.86 10.69 36.41
CA PRO A 17 -14.01 10.05 35.43
C PRO A 17 -14.77 9.95 34.11
N LEU A 18 -14.31 10.71 33.10
CA LEU A 18 -14.73 10.53 31.72
C LEU A 18 -14.16 9.20 31.22
N ALA A 19 -14.86 8.12 31.55
CA ALA A 19 -14.60 6.81 30.96
C ALA A 19 -15.00 6.90 29.48
N ALA A 20 -14.06 7.36 28.66
CA ALA A 20 -14.17 7.22 27.23
C ALA A 20 -14.30 5.72 26.94
N ARG A 21 -15.53 5.27 26.68
CA ARG A 21 -15.79 3.95 26.11
C ARG A 21 -15.20 3.95 24.73
N PHE A 22 -13.94 3.51 24.63
CA PHE A 22 -13.40 3.06 23.35
C PHE A 22 -14.25 1.84 22.97
N ALA A 23 -15.27 2.06 22.16
CA ALA A 23 -15.89 0.97 21.44
C ALA A 23 -14.76 0.30 20.66
N PRO A 24 -14.63 -1.04 20.71
CA PRO A 24 -13.66 -1.71 19.88
C PRO A 24 -13.95 -1.29 18.45
N ASN A 25 -12.98 -0.65 17.80
CA ASN A 25 -13.04 -0.33 16.39
C ASN A 25 -13.47 -1.62 15.71
N ARG A 26 -14.68 -1.65 15.15
CA ARG A 26 -15.05 -2.70 14.20
C ARG A 26 -14.00 -2.57 13.11
N ALA A 27 -13.03 -3.46 13.13
CA ALA A 27 -12.14 -3.66 12.02
C ALA A 27 -13.06 -3.67 10.78
N PHE A 28 -12.89 -2.70 9.90
CA PHE A 28 -13.59 -2.71 8.62
C PHE A 28 -13.17 -4.02 7.96
N ALA A 29 -14.05 -5.02 8.04
CA ALA A 29 -13.88 -6.24 7.29
C ALA A 29 -13.93 -5.81 5.83
N GLN A 30 -12.74 -5.66 5.26
CA GLN A 30 -12.59 -5.29 3.87
C GLN A 30 -13.13 -6.45 3.04
N PRO A 31 -13.99 -6.22 2.06
CA PRO A 31 -14.46 -7.29 1.20
C PRO A 31 -13.24 -7.99 0.59
N ALA A 32 -13.19 -9.31 0.71
CA ALA A 32 -12.18 -10.11 0.05
C ALA A 32 -12.14 -9.73 -1.44
N SER A 33 -10.93 -9.56 -1.98
CA SER A 33 -10.77 -9.32 -3.42
C SER A 33 -11.54 -10.39 -4.18
N PRO A 34 -12.38 -10.05 -5.17
CA PRO A 34 -13.10 -11.05 -5.97
C PRO A 34 -12.16 -12.03 -6.70
N ASN A 35 -10.88 -11.72 -6.76
CA ASN A 35 -9.80 -12.54 -7.33
C ASN A 35 -8.86 -13.09 -6.25
N ALA A 36 -9.30 -13.23 -5.00
CA ALA A 36 -8.45 -13.82 -3.97
C ALA A 36 -7.93 -15.18 -4.41
N PRO A 37 -6.61 -15.43 -4.34
CA PRO A 37 -6.02 -16.69 -4.76
C PRO A 37 -6.55 -17.80 -3.86
N LYS A 38 -6.85 -18.94 -4.48
CA LYS A 38 -7.34 -20.12 -3.77
C LYS A 38 -6.21 -20.97 -3.20
N THR A 39 -4.96 -20.68 -3.56
CA THR A 39 -3.78 -21.45 -3.18
C THR A 39 -2.74 -20.57 -2.53
N PRO A 40 -2.24 -20.92 -1.34
CA PRO A 40 -1.12 -20.24 -0.71
C PRO A 40 0.14 -20.33 -1.58
N ILE A 41 1.00 -19.32 -1.47
CA ILE A 41 2.34 -19.32 -2.10
C ILE A 41 3.43 -19.21 -1.03
N GLU A 42 4.61 -19.75 -1.35
CA GLU A 42 5.79 -19.71 -0.48
C GLU A 42 6.56 -18.39 -0.64
N ALA A 43 7.50 -18.14 0.30
CA ALA A 43 8.23 -16.87 0.39
C ALA A 43 9.01 -16.51 -0.89
N ASP A 44 9.64 -17.50 -1.53
CA ASP A 44 10.43 -17.25 -2.75
C ASP A 44 9.53 -16.87 -3.93
N GLU A 45 8.39 -17.51 -4.06
CA GLU A 45 7.40 -17.16 -5.09
C GLU A 45 6.77 -15.82 -4.81
N TYR A 46 6.47 -15.49 -3.55
CA TYR A 46 6.04 -14.18 -3.13
C TYR A 46 7.03 -13.08 -3.55
N LYS A 47 8.31 -13.27 -3.22
CA LYS A 47 9.38 -12.34 -3.59
C LYS A 47 9.48 -12.18 -5.11
N ARG A 48 9.48 -13.28 -5.84
CA ARG A 48 9.58 -13.27 -7.30
C ARG A 48 8.44 -12.49 -7.95
N LEU A 49 7.20 -12.77 -7.56
CA LEU A 49 6.01 -12.13 -8.11
C LEU A 49 5.93 -10.65 -7.72
N THR A 50 6.23 -10.32 -6.45
CA THR A 50 6.24 -8.94 -5.96
C THR A 50 7.30 -8.11 -6.69
N LEU A 51 8.50 -8.62 -6.87
CA LEU A 51 9.57 -7.93 -7.59
C LEU A 51 9.25 -7.74 -9.07
N MET A 52 8.62 -8.72 -9.73
CA MET A 52 8.21 -8.62 -11.13
C MET A 52 7.14 -7.53 -11.33
N ALA A 53 6.08 -7.56 -10.54
CA ALA A 53 5.00 -6.57 -10.59
C ALA A 53 5.49 -5.18 -10.17
N GLY A 54 6.32 -5.10 -9.12
CA GLY A 54 6.96 -3.85 -8.68
C GLY A 54 7.88 -3.23 -9.73
N THR A 55 8.60 -4.06 -10.50
CA THR A 55 9.42 -3.58 -11.62
C THR A 55 8.56 -2.93 -12.69
N LEU A 56 7.40 -3.52 -13.06
CA LEU A 56 6.46 -2.88 -13.99
C LEU A 56 5.95 -1.55 -13.44
N SER A 57 5.47 -1.53 -12.19
CA SER A 57 4.96 -0.31 -11.55
C SER A 57 6.00 0.81 -11.55
N LYS A 58 7.24 0.49 -11.15
CA LYS A 58 8.36 1.43 -11.14
C LYS A 58 8.67 1.98 -12.54
N GLN A 59 8.87 1.12 -13.54
CA GLN A 59 9.23 1.54 -14.90
C GLN A 59 8.10 2.35 -15.56
N ALA A 60 6.84 1.96 -15.35
CA ALA A 60 5.68 2.75 -15.78
C ALA A 60 5.66 4.13 -15.13
N SER A 61 6.02 4.21 -13.85
CA SER A 61 6.08 5.47 -13.10
C SER A 61 7.26 6.35 -13.52
N GLU A 62 8.39 5.78 -13.86
CA GLU A 62 9.52 6.50 -14.48
C GLU A 62 9.11 7.15 -15.82
N LEU A 63 8.31 6.46 -16.63
CA LEU A 63 7.70 7.05 -17.84
C LEU A 63 6.71 8.17 -17.49
N ALA A 64 5.89 7.99 -16.44
CA ALA A 64 4.90 8.98 -16.04
C ALA A 64 5.53 10.28 -15.51
N LEU A 65 6.69 10.21 -14.84
CA LEU A 65 7.43 11.41 -14.46
C LEU A 65 7.81 12.28 -15.68
N GLN A 66 8.06 11.65 -16.82
CA GLN A 66 8.43 12.32 -18.06
C GLN A 66 7.21 12.72 -18.89
N LYS A 67 6.24 11.82 -19.10
CA LYS A 67 5.18 11.91 -20.11
C LYS A 67 3.83 12.38 -19.58
N ALA A 68 3.51 12.16 -18.28
CA ALA A 68 2.21 12.51 -17.75
C ALA A 68 1.94 14.02 -17.86
N SER A 69 0.74 14.37 -18.27
CA SER A 69 0.29 15.77 -18.31
C SER A 69 -0.35 16.21 -17.00
N HIS A 70 -1.00 15.32 -16.29
CA HIS A 70 -1.70 15.65 -15.06
C HIS A 70 -0.73 15.70 -13.84
N PRO A 71 -0.64 16.82 -13.09
CA PRO A 71 0.36 16.98 -12.00
C PRO A 71 0.26 15.93 -10.90
N LYS A 72 -0.95 15.51 -10.52
CA LYS A 72 -1.15 14.48 -9.49
C LYS A 72 -0.65 13.11 -9.92
N LEU A 73 -0.64 12.81 -11.23
CA LEU A 73 -0.04 11.57 -11.73
C LEU A 73 1.47 11.59 -11.58
N LYS A 74 2.12 12.73 -11.84
CA LYS A 74 3.56 12.87 -11.59
C LYS A 74 3.90 12.73 -10.12
N GLN A 75 3.06 13.28 -9.24
CA GLN A 75 3.23 13.14 -7.80
C GLN A 75 3.12 11.66 -7.37
N PHE A 76 2.07 10.97 -7.80
CA PHE A 76 1.87 9.56 -7.53
C PHE A 76 3.03 8.71 -8.08
N ALA A 77 3.45 8.98 -9.32
CA ALA A 77 4.58 8.30 -9.94
C ALA A 77 5.89 8.46 -9.15
N GLY A 78 6.12 9.64 -8.56
CA GLY A 78 7.28 9.87 -7.69
C GLY A 78 7.26 9.00 -6.44
N PHE A 79 6.10 8.82 -5.81
CA PHE A 79 5.94 7.92 -4.68
C PHE A 79 6.15 6.46 -5.07
N GLU A 80 5.59 6.03 -6.20
CA GLU A 80 5.76 4.68 -6.73
C GLU A 80 7.24 4.33 -7.01
N VAL A 81 7.98 5.23 -7.66
CA VAL A 81 9.41 4.99 -7.92
C VAL A 81 10.18 4.80 -6.61
N ALA A 82 9.92 5.63 -5.61
CA ALA A 82 10.58 5.54 -4.30
C ALA A 82 10.20 4.24 -3.56
N GLU A 83 8.91 3.91 -3.53
CA GLU A 83 8.38 2.75 -2.84
C GLU A 83 8.85 1.44 -3.46
N GLN A 84 8.72 1.28 -4.79
CA GLN A 84 9.14 0.06 -5.46
C GLN A 84 10.67 -0.12 -5.44
N THR A 85 11.43 0.97 -5.36
CA THR A 85 12.87 0.90 -5.13
C THR A 85 13.17 0.37 -3.73
N ALA A 86 12.53 0.91 -2.69
CA ALA A 86 12.70 0.45 -1.32
C ALA A 86 12.24 -1.01 -1.15
N MET A 87 11.10 -1.38 -1.75
CA MET A 87 10.59 -2.74 -1.73
C MET A 87 11.60 -3.73 -2.34
N ALA A 88 12.18 -3.40 -3.50
CA ALA A 88 13.19 -4.24 -4.14
C ALA A 88 14.45 -4.37 -3.25
N GLN A 89 14.91 -3.29 -2.63
CA GLN A 89 16.05 -3.31 -1.72
C GLN A 89 15.82 -4.26 -0.54
N VAL A 90 14.67 -4.15 0.11
CA VAL A 90 14.35 -4.95 1.30
C VAL A 90 14.14 -6.42 0.93
N LEU A 91 13.40 -6.73 -0.14
CA LEU A 91 13.14 -8.12 -0.56
C LEU A 91 14.39 -8.85 -1.03
N THR A 92 15.36 -8.14 -1.60
CA THR A 92 16.62 -8.73 -2.10
C THR A 92 17.78 -8.61 -1.11
N ASN A 93 17.61 -7.80 -0.07
CA ASN A 93 18.70 -7.41 0.84
C ASN A 93 19.92 -6.81 0.08
N GLN A 94 19.65 -5.98 -0.95
CA GLN A 94 20.66 -5.33 -1.77
C GLN A 94 20.39 -3.82 -1.85
N PRO A 95 21.43 -2.96 -1.76
CA PRO A 95 21.23 -1.52 -1.81
C PRO A 95 20.83 -1.01 -3.21
N SER A 96 21.13 -1.76 -4.26
CA SER A 96 20.79 -1.42 -5.66
C SER A 96 20.55 -2.69 -6.46
N PRO A 97 19.40 -3.37 -6.26
CA PRO A 97 19.11 -4.59 -7.00
C PRO A 97 18.81 -4.28 -8.46
N PRO A 98 19.20 -5.17 -9.40
CA PRO A 98 18.77 -5.03 -10.77
C PRO A 98 17.24 -5.21 -10.87
N PRO A 99 16.59 -4.61 -11.88
CA PRO A 99 15.17 -4.81 -12.10
C PRO A 99 14.87 -6.30 -12.35
N ALA A 100 13.79 -6.80 -11.77
CA ALA A 100 13.35 -8.17 -12.00
C ALA A 100 12.88 -8.33 -13.47
N PRO A 101 13.10 -9.49 -14.09
CA PRO A 101 12.61 -9.76 -15.44
C PRO A 101 11.07 -9.61 -15.50
N LEU A 102 10.57 -8.90 -16.50
CA LEU A 102 9.14 -8.81 -16.77
C LEU A 102 8.66 -10.05 -17.52
N GLY A 103 7.48 -10.56 -17.14
CA GLY A 103 6.76 -11.52 -17.98
C GLY A 103 6.15 -10.83 -19.22
N ASP A 104 5.76 -11.62 -20.22
CA ASP A 104 5.25 -11.12 -21.51
C ASP A 104 4.11 -10.11 -21.35
N LYS A 105 3.17 -10.39 -20.45
CA LYS A 105 2.05 -9.48 -20.15
C LYS A 105 2.55 -8.11 -19.65
N HIS A 106 3.49 -8.11 -18.71
CA HIS A 106 4.03 -6.88 -18.16
C HIS A 106 4.87 -6.10 -19.17
N ALA A 107 5.66 -6.80 -19.98
CA ALA A 107 6.44 -6.21 -21.05
C ALA A 107 5.52 -5.55 -22.10
N ALA A 108 4.40 -6.18 -22.46
CA ALA A 108 3.41 -5.62 -23.38
C ALA A 108 2.74 -4.36 -22.81
N VAL A 109 2.40 -4.34 -21.52
CA VAL A 109 1.85 -3.15 -20.86
C VAL A 109 2.85 -2.00 -20.92
N LEU A 110 4.10 -2.25 -20.53
CA LEU A 110 5.15 -1.22 -20.56
C LEU A 110 5.38 -0.67 -21.96
N LYS A 111 5.41 -1.55 -22.98
CA LYS A 111 5.52 -1.13 -24.39
C LYS A 111 4.34 -0.25 -24.78
N GLY A 112 3.11 -0.62 -24.44
CA GLY A 112 1.93 0.18 -24.74
C GLY A 112 2.01 1.59 -24.14
N LEU A 113 2.57 1.74 -22.93
CA LEU A 113 2.81 3.05 -22.32
C LEU A 113 3.89 3.87 -23.03
N GLN A 114 4.90 3.23 -23.62
CA GLN A 114 5.92 3.90 -24.40
C GLN A 114 5.37 4.51 -25.70
N ASP A 115 4.36 3.87 -26.29
CA ASP A 115 3.81 4.21 -27.60
C ASP A 115 2.77 5.37 -27.55
N VAL A 116 2.27 5.75 -26.36
CA VAL A 116 1.25 6.80 -26.18
C VAL A 116 1.79 8.04 -25.45
N SER A 117 1.07 9.18 -25.53
CA SER A 117 1.46 10.44 -24.88
C SER A 117 0.24 11.29 -24.47
N GLY A 118 0.47 12.37 -23.71
CA GLY A 118 -0.58 13.31 -23.30
C GLY A 118 -1.70 12.63 -22.50
N ALA A 119 -2.94 13.04 -22.74
CA ALA A 119 -4.11 12.50 -22.02
C ALA A 119 -4.33 11.00 -22.24
N GLU A 120 -3.91 10.46 -23.39
CA GLU A 120 -3.96 9.03 -23.67
C GLU A 120 -2.95 8.27 -22.77
N PHE A 121 -1.75 8.80 -22.61
CA PHE A 121 -0.77 8.26 -21.66
C PHE A 121 -1.32 8.29 -20.23
N ASP A 122 -1.89 9.42 -19.79
CA ASP A 122 -2.43 9.57 -18.44
C ASP A 122 -3.47 8.47 -18.14
N LYS A 123 -4.42 8.24 -19.04
CA LYS A 123 -5.43 7.19 -18.92
C LYS A 123 -4.83 5.78 -18.91
N ALA A 124 -3.89 5.52 -19.81
CA ALA A 124 -3.21 4.22 -19.91
C ALA A 124 -2.36 3.92 -18.66
N TYR A 125 -1.65 4.93 -18.15
CA TYR A 125 -0.84 4.80 -16.93
C TYR A 125 -1.70 4.48 -15.73
N VAL A 126 -2.78 5.22 -15.48
CA VAL A 126 -3.68 4.94 -14.35
C VAL A 126 -4.26 3.53 -14.45
N LYS A 127 -4.69 3.12 -15.63
CA LYS A 127 -5.19 1.75 -15.85
C LYS A 127 -4.13 0.71 -15.53
N ALA A 128 -2.89 0.89 -16.02
CA ALA A 128 -1.79 -0.03 -15.76
C ALA A 128 -1.46 -0.12 -14.27
N GLN A 129 -1.47 1.01 -13.55
CA GLN A 129 -1.24 1.04 -12.10
C GLN A 129 -2.37 0.35 -11.33
N ILE A 130 -3.63 0.51 -11.71
CA ILE A 130 -4.75 -0.22 -11.08
C ILE A 130 -4.57 -1.73 -11.26
N GLU A 131 -4.24 -2.17 -12.47
CA GLU A 131 -4.07 -3.60 -12.76
C GLU A 131 -2.90 -4.22 -12.00
N VAL A 132 -1.75 -3.55 -11.96
CA VAL A 132 -0.58 -4.06 -11.25
C VAL A 132 -0.75 -4.04 -9.73
N HIS A 133 -1.45 -3.05 -9.16
CA HIS A 133 -1.74 -3.04 -7.73
C HIS A 133 -2.79 -4.08 -7.32
N ALA A 134 -3.76 -4.39 -8.18
CA ALA A 134 -4.66 -5.52 -7.97
C ALA A 134 -3.92 -6.87 -8.02
N GLU A 135 -2.94 -7.00 -8.91
CA GLU A 135 -2.05 -8.16 -8.96
C GLU A 135 -1.19 -8.27 -7.69
N LEU A 136 -0.53 -7.17 -7.27
CA LEU A 136 0.22 -7.12 -6.02
C LEU A 136 -0.64 -7.51 -4.82
N LEU A 137 -1.86 -6.98 -4.71
CA LEU A 137 -2.78 -7.34 -3.64
C LEU A 137 -3.11 -8.84 -3.65
N THR A 138 -3.30 -9.42 -4.84
CA THR A 138 -3.52 -10.88 -5.00
C THR A 138 -2.32 -11.69 -4.53
N VAL A 139 -1.10 -11.24 -4.82
CA VAL A 139 0.14 -11.89 -4.37
C VAL A 139 0.27 -11.82 -2.84
N GLN A 140 0.00 -10.66 -2.22
CA GLN A 140 0.00 -10.53 -0.76
C GLN A 140 -1.07 -11.43 -0.10
N ASP A 141 -2.26 -11.49 -0.68
CA ASP A 141 -3.34 -12.36 -0.19
C ASP A 141 -2.94 -13.83 -0.27
N ALA A 142 -2.32 -14.28 -1.38
CA ALA A 142 -1.84 -15.64 -1.54
C ALA A 142 -0.78 -16.02 -0.49
N PHE A 143 0.16 -15.13 -0.25
CA PHE A 143 1.22 -15.38 0.72
C PHE A 143 0.69 -15.39 2.16
N THR A 144 -0.22 -14.49 2.51
CA THR A 144 -0.80 -14.41 3.85
C THR A 144 -1.85 -15.48 4.11
N LEU A 145 -2.51 -16.02 3.08
CA LEU A 145 -3.52 -17.07 3.21
C LEU A 145 -2.98 -18.33 3.88
N GLY A 146 -1.77 -18.76 3.51
CA GLY A 146 -1.12 -19.94 4.08
C GLY A 146 -0.66 -19.78 5.54
N LYS A 147 -0.64 -18.56 6.07
CA LYS A 147 -0.18 -18.25 7.43
C LYS A 147 -1.33 -18.08 8.44
N GLY A 148 -2.57 -18.22 7.97
CA GLY A 148 -3.77 -18.05 8.79
C GLY A 148 -4.03 -16.62 9.21
N GLN A 149 -5.06 -16.43 10.05
CA GLN A 149 -5.41 -15.14 10.67
C GLN A 149 -4.62 -14.88 11.96
N ASP A 150 -3.69 -15.77 12.30
CA ASP A 150 -2.88 -15.62 13.49
C ASP A 150 -1.80 -14.55 13.27
N THR A 151 -1.95 -13.44 13.99
CA THR A 151 -1.02 -12.31 13.93
C THR A 151 0.42 -12.74 14.27
N ALA A 152 0.60 -13.73 15.16
CA ALA A 152 1.93 -14.22 15.50
C ALA A 152 2.62 -14.90 14.31
N SER A 153 1.89 -15.69 13.52
CA SER A 153 2.42 -16.30 12.29
C SER A 153 2.69 -15.27 11.19
N LEU A 154 1.84 -14.23 11.07
CA LEU A 154 2.04 -13.13 10.12
C LEU A 154 3.27 -12.27 10.47
N LEU A 155 3.67 -12.24 11.73
CA LEU A 155 4.81 -11.47 12.21
C LEU A 155 6.04 -12.33 12.51
N ALA A 156 6.06 -13.59 12.08
CA ALA A 156 7.14 -14.53 12.40
C ALA A 156 8.40 -14.35 11.55
N THR A 157 8.32 -13.68 10.40
CA THR A 157 9.45 -13.47 9.48
C THR A 157 9.45 -12.08 8.86
N ASP A 158 10.61 -11.59 8.47
CA ASP A 158 10.75 -10.28 7.79
C ASP A 158 9.92 -10.23 6.51
N THR A 159 9.86 -11.31 5.74
CA THR A 159 9.03 -11.40 4.53
C THR A 159 7.54 -11.26 4.86
N ALA A 160 7.08 -11.80 5.98
CA ALA A 160 5.69 -11.67 6.41
C ALA A 160 5.35 -10.25 6.88
N HIS A 161 6.30 -9.57 7.55
CA HIS A 161 6.17 -8.15 7.88
C HIS A 161 6.02 -7.29 6.62
N ILE A 162 6.89 -7.52 5.64
CA ILE A 162 6.87 -6.82 4.36
C ILE A 162 5.53 -7.07 3.65
N ALA A 163 5.08 -8.31 3.55
CA ALA A 163 3.83 -8.66 2.89
C ALA A 163 2.61 -7.99 3.56
N THR A 164 2.61 -7.90 4.89
CA THR A 164 1.55 -7.24 5.65
C THR A 164 1.49 -5.74 5.35
N LEU A 165 2.64 -5.06 5.34
CA LEU A 165 2.72 -3.64 4.98
C LEU A 165 2.38 -3.41 3.51
N ALA A 166 2.94 -4.21 2.60
CA ALA A 166 2.69 -4.13 1.16
C ALA A 166 1.20 -4.32 0.82
N LYS A 167 0.50 -5.19 1.54
CA LYS A 167 -0.95 -5.35 1.41
C LYS A 167 -1.70 -4.05 1.72
N ALA A 168 -1.40 -3.43 2.87
CA ALA A 168 -2.02 -2.17 3.27
C ALA A 168 -1.71 -1.04 2.27
N MET A 169 -0.48 -0.98 1.76
CA MET A 169 -0.05 0.01 0.76
C MET A 169 -0.77 -0.21 -0.57
N SER A 170 -0.85 -1.44 -1.08
CA SER A 170 -1.59 -1.75 -2.31
C SER A 170 -3.07 -1.37 -2.21
N GLN A 171 -3.71 -1.58 -1.07
CA GLN A 171 -5.10 -1.18 -0.82
C GLN A 171 -5.28 0.34 -0.83
N MET A 172 -4.35 1.07 -0.20
CA MET A 172 -4.34 2.53 -0.20
C MET A 172 -4.15 3.06 -1.63
N HIS A 173 -3.21 2.51 -2.39
CA HIS A 173 -2.94 2.92 -3.77
C HIS A 173 -4.13 2.66 -4.69
N LEU A 174 -4.81 1.52 -4.56
CA LEU A 174 -6.04 1.26 -5.33
C LEU A 174 -7.12 2.31 -5.07
N THR A 175 -7.23 2.81 -3.84
CA THR A 175 -8.15 3.90 -3.51
C THR A 175 -7.73 5.21 -4.17
N LEU A 176 -6.46 5.60 -4.04
CA LEU A 176 -5.91 6.80 -4.68
C LEU A 176 -6.00 6.74 -6.21
N LEU A 177 -5.72 5.58 -6.80
CA LEU A 177 -5.78 5.37 -8.24
C LEU A 177 -7.20 5.48 -8.78
N LYS A 178 -8.22 5.12 -7.99
CA LYS A 178 -9.62 5.36 -8.37
C LYS A 178 -9.91 6.85 -8.50
N ASP A 179 -9.49 7.65 -7.52
CA ASP A 179 -9.67 9.10 -7.56
C ASP A 179 -8.90 9.74 -8.73
N LEU A 180 -7.68 9.25 -8.99
CA LEU A 180 -6.88 9.68 -10.13
C LEU A 180 -7.53 9.30 -11.47
N ASN A 181 -8.12 8.10 -11.55
CA ASN A 181 -8.83 7.66 -12.75
C ASN A 181 -10.05 8.54 -13.07
N ASP A 182 -10.77 8.98 -12.05
CA ASP A 182 -11.88 9.90 -12.22
C ASP A 182 -11.38 11.30 -12.68
N ALA A 183 -10.25 11.75 -12.13
CA ALA A 183 -9.65 13.04 -12.50
C ALA A 183 -9.10 13.10 -13.93
N VAL A 184 -8.65 11.97 -14.53
CA VAL A 184 -8.12 11.96 -15.90
C VAL A 184 -9.20 11.66 -16.96
N ARG A 185 -10.43 11.34 -16.53
CA ARG A 185 -11.58 11.10 -17.41
C ARG A 185 -12.46 12.33 -17.63
N GLY A 186 -12.43 13.27 -16.67
CA GLY A 186 -13.16 14.54 -16.74
C GLY A 186 -12.42 15.56 -17.56
#